data_d8c0ee14755f565cce8d2a211869325f
#
_entry.id   d8c0ee14755f565cce8d2a211869325f
#
_cell.length_a   1.000
_cell.length_b   1.000
_cell.length_c   1.000
_cell.angle_alpha   90.00
_cell.angle_beta   90.00
_cell.angle_gamma   90.00
#
_symmetry.space_group_name_H-M   'P 1'
#
loop_
_entity.id
_entity.type
_entity.pdbx_description
1 polymer ?
#
loop_
_entity_poly.entity_id
_entity_poly.type
_entity_poly.pdbx_seq_one_letter_code
_entity_poly.pdbx_strand_id
1 'polypeptide(L)'
;MEFPKDFLWGAASAAAQVEGAWNEDGRGPSIWDVLYPGHTKYNEGPLQACDHYHRYREDVALMKKMGLKSYRFSVSWSRILPDGTEKINQKGIEFYQSLVRELKAAGIEPMVTLYHWDLPYALYLQGGWKKPQIPDWFAAYTKIVVEALSDQVQYWMTLNEPQCFVGIGHLQGRHAPFLDEPASLRPVTRHVLLAHAKAVQTIRQYAKLPPKVGYAPTGPVFSPCGDESEAAIAEAYRRTMEVEGCYSISWWCDPVLLGRVPEPMAKALGADVFTPQELELLHQPLDYLGFNVYNACAAQQPGSEYTVNTWQGSPRTAMEWPITPDCIYWAIRFLNQRYGRPILITENGMANTDFVMLDGKVHDPQRIDYVHRHLLAARRALQEGYPLIGYTYWSIMDNYEWAEGYSKRFGLIYVDYRTMERIPKDSAAWYAHVIATNGSEL
;
A
#
# COMPACT_ATOMS: atom_id res chain seq x y z
N MET A 1 -12.75 11.74 -22.47
CA MET A 1 -12.25 12.78 -21.53
C MET A 1 -10.90 12.29 -21.03
N GLU A 2 -9.90 13.16 -21.05
CA GLU A 2 -8.57 12.88 -20.53
C GLU A 2 -8.56 12.95 -18.99
N PHE A 3 -7.57 12.31 -18.37
CA PHE A 3 -7.30 12.52 -16.95
C PHE A 3 -6.79 13.95 -16.69
N PRO A 4 -6.82 14.47 -15.45
CA PRO A 4 -6.25 15.77 -15.13
C PRO A 4 -4.80 15.89 -15.60
N LYS A 5 -4.36 17.09 -16.01
CA LYS A 5 -2.98 17.30 -16.53
C LYS A 5 -1.89 17.02 -15.49
N ASP A 6 -2.22 17.19 -14.22
CA ASP A 6 -1.38 16.94 -13.05
C ASP A 6 -1.64 15.57 -12.42
N PHE A 7 -2.32 14.68 -13.15
CA PHE A 7 -2.63 13.33 -12.65
C PHE A 7 -1.35 12.53 -12.39
N LEU A 8 -1.25 11.97 -11.19
CA LEU A 8 -0.08 11.22 -10.73
C LEU A 8 -0.11 9.78 -11.25
N TRP A 9 0.34 9.59 -12.50
CA TRP A 9 0.55 8.27 -13.07
C TRP A 9 1.79 7.63 -12.45
N GLY A 10 1.63 6.55 -11.70
CA GLY A 10 2.73 5.96 -10.97
C GLY A 10 2.75 4.44 -10.93
N ALA A 11 3.81 3.95 -10.30
CA ALA A 11 3.94 2.57 -9.86
C ALA A 11 4.50 2.53 -8.44
N ALA A 12 4.35 1.40 -7.76
CA ALA A 12 4.77 1.23 -6.37
C ALA A 12 5.71 0.05 -6.17
N SER A 13 6.40 0.08 -5.02
CA SER A 13 7.06 -1.06 -4.40
C SER A 13 7.13 -0.86 -2.88
N ALA A 14 7.62 -1.89 -2.16
CA ALA A 14 7.92 -1.79 -0.73
C ALA A 14 9.35 -2.28 -0.44
N ALA A 15 10.02 -1.66 0.53
CA ALA A 15 11.41 -1.90 0.86
C ALA A 15 11.75 -3.39 1.05
N ALA A 16 11.01 -4.07 1.95
CA ALA A 16 11.23 -5.50 2.21
C ALA A 16 11.05 -6.37 0.97
N GLN A 17 10.19 -5.96 0.02
CA GLN A 17 9.84 -6.75 -1.15
C GLN A 17 10.83 -6.62 -2.30
N VAL A 18 11.57 -5.49 -2.38
CA VAL A 18 12.45 -5.23 -3.54
C VAL A 18 13.92 -5.01 -3.19
N GLU A 19 14.26 -4.48 -2.01
CA GLU A 19 15.61 -3.98 -1.74
C GLU A 19 16.66 -5.08 -1.69
N GLY A 20 16.42 -6.16 -0.95
CA GLY A 20 17.49 -7.08 -0.57
C GLY A 20 18.51 -6.43 0.36
N ALA A 21 19.79 -6.82 0.24
CA ALA A 21 20.88 -6.28 1.07
C ALA A 21 20.51 -6.22 2.57
N TRP A 22 19.87 -7.29 3.06
CA TRP A 22 19.21 -7.33 4.37
C TRP A 22 20.19 -7.18 5.56
N ASN A 23 21.45 -7.50 5.37
CA ASN A 23 22.52 -7.44 6.37
C ASN A 23 23.72 -6.58 5.92
N GLU A 24 23.51 -5.72 4.90
CA GLU A 24 24.58 -4.89 4.36
C GLU A 24 24.50 -3.45 4.88
N ASP A 25 25.63 -2.76 4.84
CA ASP A 25 25.77 -1.33 5.16
C ASP A 25 25.14 -0.94 6.50
N GLY A 26 25.17 -1.84 7.47
CA GLY A 26 24.71 -1.60 8.84
C GLY A 26 23.20 -1.69 9.04
N ARG A 27 22.44 -2.17 8.02
CA ARG A 27 21.02 -2.47 8.20
C ARG A 27 20.81 -3.52 9.29
N GLY A 28 19.85 -3.28 10.19
CA GLY A 28 19.35 -4.29 11.10
C GLY A 28 18.30 -5.20 10.46
N PRO A 29 18.07 -6.41 10.97
CA PRO A 29 17.02 -7.28 10.46
C PRO A 29 15.63 -6.75 10.79
N SER A 30 14.69 -6.98 9.90
CA SER A 30 13.25 -6.83 10.13
C SER A 30 12.62 -8.16 10.55
N ILE A 31 11.36 -8.12 10.99
CA ILE A 31 10.57 -9.34 11.28
C ILE A 31 10.43 -10.27 10.07
N TRP A 32 10.41 -9.73 8.84
CA TRP A 32 10.34 -10.53 7.63
C TRP A 32 11.67 -11.21 7.28
N ASP A 33 12.81 -10.62 7.64
CA ASP A 33 14.12 -11.23 7.39
C ASP A 33 14.39 -12.43 8.31
N VAL A 34 13.74 -12.49 9.49
CA VAL A 34 14.03 -13.47 10.53
C VAL A 34 12.94 -14.52 10.70
N LEU A 35 11.67 -14.11 10.65
CA LEU A 35 10.53 -14.97 11.04
C LEU A 35 9.92 -15.77 9.89
N TYR A 36 10.32 -15.53 8.63
CA TYR A 36 9.74 -16.22 7.47
C TYR A 36 9.90 -17.75 7.44
N PRO A 37 10.97 -18.37 8.00
CA PRO A 37 11.15 -19.82 7.90
C PRO A 37 9.97 -20.58 8.48
N GLY A 38 9.42 -21.53 7.71
CA GLY A 38 8.26 -22.33 8.09
C GLY A 38 6.91 -21.63 7.89
N HIS A 39 6.87 -20.35 7.49
CA HIS A 39 5.65 -19.57 7.35
C HIS A 39 5.35 -19.10 5.92
N THR A 40 6.32 -19.15 5.04
CA THR A 40 6.19 -18.69 3.67
C THR A 40 6.24 -19.84 2.69
N LYS A 41 5.63 -19.65 1.53
CA LYS A 41 5.63 -20.63 0.46
C LYS A 41 7.06 -20.92 0.00
N TYR A 42 7.38 -22.18 -0.17
CA TYR A 42 8.72 -22.68 -0.50
C TYR A 42 9.80 -22.28 0.50
N ASN A 43 9.43 -21.79 1.68
CA ASN A 43 10.37 -21.30 2.69
C ASN A 43 11.25 -20.14 2.19
N GLU A 44 10.69 -19.31 1.31
CA GLU A 44 11.37 -18.19 0.70
C GLU A 44 11.29 -16.93 1.59
N GLY A 45 12.36 -16.16 1.64
CA GLY A 45 12.45 -14.91 2.40
C GLY A 45 12.96 -13.74 1.54
N PRO A 46 12.82 -12.50 2.02
CA PRO A 46 13.16 -11.29 1.25
C PRO A 46 14.66 -10.96 1.26
N LEU A 47 15.54 -11.91 1.56
CA LEU A 47 16.96 -11.61 1.85
C LEU A 47 17.70 -10.98 0.65
N GLN A 48 17.43 -11.46 -0.55
CA GLN A 48 17.93 -10.89 -1.79
C GLN A 48 16.87 -10.03 -2.50
N ALA A 49 15.59 -10.39 -2.36
CA ALA A 49 14.47 -9.74 -3.02
C ALA A 49 14.71 -9.52 -4.52
N CYS A 50 14.70 -8.28 -4.98
CA CYS A 50 15.02 -7.90 -6.35
C CYS A 50 16.38 -7.22 -6.48
N ASP A 51 17.16 -7.18 -5.42
CA ASP A 51 18.47 -6.49 -5.39
C ASP A 51 18.36 -4.99 -5.78
N HIS A 52 17.21 -4.36 -5.49
CA HIS A 52 16.98 -2.96 -5.80
C HIS A 52 17.97 -2.02 -5.08
N TYR A 53 18.46 -2.42 -3.91
CA TYR A 53 19.47 -1.65 -3.17
C TYR A 53 20.71 -1.34 -4.01
N HIS A 54 21.20 -2.31 -4.79
CA HIS A 54 22.35 -2.13 -5.67
C HIS A 54 21.96 -1.63 -7.08
N ARG A 55 20.73 -1.91 -7.52
CA ARG A 55 20.27 -1.69 -8.90
C ARG A 55 19.27 -0.53 -9.06
N TYR A 56 19.05 0.27 -8.02
CA TYR A 56 18.03 1.34 -8.08
C TYR A 56 18.20 2.30 -9.26
N ARG A 57 19.44 2.55 -9.72
CA ARG A 57 19.67 3.41 -10.89
C ARG A 57 19.15 2.79 -12.18
N GLU A 58 19.36 1.49 -12.37
CA GLU A 58 18.81 0.72 -13.49
C GLU A 58 17.28 0.75 -13.43
N ASP A 59 16.71 0.50 -12.26
CA ASP A 59 15.27 0.48 -12.07
C ASP A 59 14.65 1.85 -12.31
N VAL A 60 15.25 2.94 -11.83
CA VAL A 60 14.79 4.32 -12.10
C VAL A 60 14.91 4.67 -13.58
N ALA A 61 15.96 4.19 -14.28
CA ALA A 61 16.09 4.39 -15.72
C ALA A 61 14.95 3.71 -16.50
N LEU A 62 14.52 2.51 -16.08
CA LEU A 62 13.35 1.83 -16.65
C LEU A 62 12.06 2.59 -16.37
N MET A 63 11.84 3.09 -15.14
CA MET A 63 10.71 3.94 -14.79
C MET A 63 10.65 5.21 -15.65
N LYS A 64 11.79 5.87 -15.86
CA LYS A 64 11.92 7.03 -16.74
C LYS A 64 11.54 6.69 -18.19
N LYS A 65 12.02 5.55 -18.70
CA LYS A 65 11.70 5.07 -20.05
C LYS A 65 10.21 4.81 -20.23
N MET A 66 9.53 4.33 -19.18
CA MET A 66 8.08 4.15 -19.15
C MET A 66 7.31 5.48 -19.00
N GLY A 67 7.98 6.59 -18.72
CA GLY A 67 7.37 7.91 -18.57
C GLY A 67 6.61 8.10 -17.24
N LEU A 68 6.89 7.30 -16.21
CA LEU A 68 6.25 7.43 -14.90
C LEU A 68 6.34 8.87 -14.39
N LYS A 69 5.25 9.36 -13.80
CA LYS A 69 5.17 10.69 -13.17
C LYS A 69 5.42 10.63 -11.66
N SER A 70 5.16 9.48 -11.05
CA SER A 70 5.42 9.26 -9.62
C SER A 70 5.89 7.84 -9.35
N TYR A 71 6.64 7.68 -8.27
CA TYR A 71 7.03 6.37 -7.76
C TYR A 71 6.81 6.32 -6.25
N ARG A 72 5.94 5.40 -5.82
CA ARG A 72 5.69 5.13 -4.41
C ARG A 72 6.61 4.01 -3.93
N PHE A 73 7.38 4.30 -2.91
CA PHE A 73 8.25 3.31 -2.25
C PHE A 73 8.19 3.47 -0.73
N SER A 74 8.53 2.42 -0.01
CA SER A 74 8.64 2.52 1.44
C SER A 74 10.09 2.64 1.89
N VAL A 75 10.28 3.23 3.08
CA VAL A 75 11.59 3.29 3.75
C VAL A 75 11.65 2.19 4.79
N SER A 76 12.70 1.36 4.75
CA SER A 76 12.92 0.32 5.74
C SER A 76 13.36 0.95 7.07
N TRP A 77 12.51 0.83 8.09
CA TRP A 77 12.82 1.34 9.43
C TRP A 77 14.14 0.76 9.97
N SER A 78 14.37 -0.55 9.81
CA SER A 78 15.60 -1.20 10.26
C SER A 78 16.84 -0.81 9.45
N ARG A 79 16.70 -0.23 8.26
CA ARG A 79 17.80 0.34 7.50
C ARG A 79 18.22 1.72 8.01
N ILE A 80 17.27 2.48 8.54
CA ILE A 80 17.52 3.80 9.14
C ILE A 80 17.97 3.67 10.60
N LEU A 81 17.26 2.85 11.38
CA LEU A 81 17.53 2.58 12.80
C LEU A 81 17.66 1.07 13.02
N PRO A 82 18.88 0.50 12.94
CA PRO A 82 19.10 -0.95 13.06
C PRO A 82 18.61 -1.57 14.38
N ASP A 83 18.63 -0.82 15.47
CA ASP A 83 18.07 -1.20 16.77
C ASP A 83 16.61 -0.76 16.95
N GLY A 84 16.07 -0.03 16.00
CA GLY A 84 14.72 0.49 15.95
C GLY A 84 14.51 1.84 16.65
N THR A 85 15.46 2.32 17.48
CA THR A 85 15.24 3.51 18.33
C THR A 85 16.34 4.57 18.27
N GLU A 86 17.60 4.21 18.47
CA GLU A 86 18.67 5.18 18.75
C GLU A 86 19.79 5.19 17.73
N LYS A 87 20.21 4.02 17.25
CA LYS A 87 21.37 3.89 16.37
C LYS A 87 21.04 4.33 14.96
N ILE A 88 21.38 5.57 14.61
CA ILE A 88 21.19 6.08 13.25
C ILE A 88 22.20 5.43 12.30
N ASN A 89 21.72 4.85 11.21
CA ASN A 89 22.53 4.30 10.14
C ASN A 89 22.66 5.30 9.00
N GLN A 90 23.77 6.01 8.94
CA GLN A 90 24.03 7.04 7.93
C GLN A 90 24.02 6.48 6.50
N LYS A 91 24.54 5.27 6.27
CA LYS A 91 24.54 4.62 4.95
C LYS A 91 23.10 4.31 4.47
N GLY A 92 22.20 3.95 5.38
CA GLY A 92 20.79 3.76 5.06
C GLY A 92 20.13 5.07 4.62
N ILE A 93 20.42 6.19 5.30
CA ILE A 93 19.95 7.52 4.92
C ILE A 93 20.49 7.90 3.53
N GLU A 94 21.77 7.72 3.28
CA GLU A 94 22.43 8.04 2.01
C GLU A 94 21.86 7.25 0.83
N PHE A 95 21.47 5.99 1.05
CA PHE A 95 20.77 5.20 0.04
C PHE A 95 19.47 5.85 -0.40
N TYR A 96 18.58 6.18 0.55
CA TYR A 96 17.29 6.81 0.20
C TYR A 96 17.45 8.22 -0.37
N GLN A 97 18.41 9.00 0.11
CA GLN A 97 18.76 10.29 -0.51
C GLN A 97 19.21 10.12 -1.94
N SER A 98 19.98 9.06 -2.22
CA SER A 98 20.46 8.78 -3.59
C SER A 98 19.31 8.33 -4.49
N LEU A 99 18.42 7.45 -4.00
CA LEU A 99 17.22 7.04 -4.72
C LEU A 99 16.33 8.24 -5.07
N VAL A 100 16.06 9.11 -4.08
CA VAL A 100 15.24 10.32 -4.28
C VAL A 100 15.88 11.26 -5.32
N ARG A 101 17.21 11.48 -5.26
CA ARG A 101 17.92 12.30 -6.26
C ARG A 101 17.79 11.73 -7.68
N GLU A 102 17.93 10.41 -7.85
CA GLU A 102 17.78 9.75 -9.16
C GLU A 102 16.34 9.90 -9.68
N LEU A 103 15.32 9.71 -8.83
CA LEU A 103 13.91 9.91 -9.19
C LEU A 103 13.65 11.35 -9.65
N LYS A 104 14.09 12.35 -8.89
CA LYS A 104 13.92 13.77 -9.23
C LYS A 104 14.66 14.13 -10.52
N ALA A 105 15.88 13.61 -10.72
CA ALA A 105 16.64 13.78 -11.96
C ALA A 105 15.95 13.11 -13.17
N ALA A 106 15.19 12.06 -12.94
CA ALA A 106 14.36 11.40 -13.94
C ALA A 106 13.03 12.11 -14.23
N GLY A 107 12.67 13.15 -13.45
CA GLY A 107 11.39 13.84 -13.53
C GLY A 107 10.24 13.06 -12.89
N ILE A 108 10.53 12.15 -11.95
CA ILE A 108 9.57 11.29 -11.26
C ILE A 108 9.40 11.82 -9.84
N GLU A 109 8.15 12.07 -9.43
CA GLU A 109 7.83 12.52 -8.07
C GLU A 109 7.95 11.36 -7.08
N PRO A 110 8.84 11.46 -6.06
CA PRO A 110 8.95 10.45 -5.03
C PRO A 110 7.78 10.53 -4.04
N MET A 111 7.16 9.40 -3.75
CA MET A 111 6.09 9.25 -2.76
C MET A 111 6.55 8.27 -1.70
N VAL A 112 6.78 8.75 -0.49
CA VAL A 112 7.38 7.95 0.59
C VAL A 112 6.32 7.36 1.50
N THR A 113 6.34 6.04 1.67
CA THR A 113 5.62 5.32 2.72
C THR A 113 6.57 5.04 3.89
N LEU A 114 6.24 5.49 5.10
CA LEU A 114 7.11 5.35 6.26
C LEU A 114 7.14 3.93 6.83
N TYR A 115 6.03 3.19 6.74
CA TYR A 115 5.96 1.81 7.23
C TYR A 115 5.16 0.92 6.28
N HIS A 116 5.82 -0.12 5.78
CA HIS A 116 5.21 -1.15 4.93
C HIS A 116 5.61 -2.55 5.43
N TRP A 117 5.23 -2.84 6.70
CA TRP A 117 5.20 -4.12 7.40
C TRP A 117 6.54 -4.64 7.93
N ASP A 118 7.65 -4.02 7.62
CA ASP A 118 9.01 -4.45 7.97
C ASP A 118 9.51 -3.87 9.30
N LEU A 119 8.77 -4.18 10.39
CA LEU A 119 9.15 -3.78 11.74
C LEU A 119 10.57 -4.25 12.09
N PRO A 120 11.46 -3.39 12.65
CA PRO A 120 12.75 -3.84 13.15
C PRO A 120 12.60 -5.01 14.11
N TYR A 121 13.35 -6.08 13.87
CA TYR A 121 13.30 -7.27 14.72
C TYR A 121 13.67 -6.95 16.19
N ALA A 122 14.57 -5.99 16.40
CA ALA A 122 14.92 -5.51 17.73
C ALA A 122 13.72 -4.91 18.49
N LEU A 123 12.79 -4.25 17.79
CA LEU A 123 11.54 -3.75 18.40
C LEU A 123 10.54 -4.89 18.65
N TYR A 124 10.48 -5.86 17.75
CA TYR A 124 9.64 -7.04 17.94
C TYR A 124 10.01 -7.77 19.24
N LEU A 125 11.30 -7.97 19.52
CA LEU A 125 11.79 -8.60 20.75
C LEU A 125 11.41 -7.80 22.02
N GLN A 126 11.13 -6.52 21.89
CA GLN A 126 10.65 -5.65 22.96
C GLN A 126 9.11 -5.61 23.08
N GLY A 127 8.39 -6.34 22.23
CA GLY A 127 6.93 -6.42 22.21
C GLY A 127 6.27 -5.80 20.97
N GLY A 128 7.03 -5.18 20.07
CA GLY A 128 6.56 -4.66 18.78
C GLY A 128 5.40 -3.69 18.93
N TRP A 129 4.40 -3.81 18.06
CA TRP A 129 3.20 -2.98 18.08
C TRP A 129 2.35 -3.10 19.36
N LYS A 130 2.57 -4.12 20.17
CA LYS A 130 1.94 -4.25 21.51
C LYS A 130 2.54 -3.29 22.55
N LYS A 131 3.73 -2.74 22.29
CA LYS A 131 4.47 -1.89 23.23
C LYS A 131 3.89 -0.46 23.24
N PRO A 132 3.52 0.10 24.42
CA PRO A 132 2.97 1.46 24.50
C PRO A 132 3.88 2.58 23.99
N GLN A 133 5.20 2.36 23.97
CA GLN A 133 6.20 3.32 23.50
C GLN A 133 6.34 3.37 21.97
N ILE A 134 5.79 2.38 21.23
CA ILE A 134 6.04 2.28 19.78
C ILE A 134 5.55 3.50 18.98
N PRO A 135 4.46 4.22 19.36
CA PRO A 135 4.09 5.45 18.70
C PRO A 135 5.17 6.55 18.79
N ASP A 136 5.89 6.62 19.91
CA ASP A 136 6.98 7.59 20.10
C ASP A 136 8.22 7.19 19.31
N TRP A 137 8.55 5.91 19.30
CA TRP A 137 9.65 5.38 18.48
C TRP A 137 9.38 5.59 16.99
N PHE A 138 8.14 5.38 16.54
CA PHE A 138 7.76 5.64 15.16
C PHE A 138 7.85 7.13 14.79
N ALA A 139 7.46 8.02 15.70
CA ALA A 139 7.60 9.46 15.51
C ALA A 139 9.08 9.89 15.44
N ALA A 140 9.94 9.33 16.28
CA ALA A 140 11.39 9.59 16.25
C ALA A 140 12.02 9.12 14.93
N TYR A 141 11.68 7.91 14.48
CA TYR A 141 12.07 7.39 13.16
C TYR A 141 11.56 8.30 12.03
N THR A 142 10.28 8.69 12.07
CA THR A 142 9.67 9.60 11.10
C THR A 142 10.44 10.90 11.00
N LYS A 143 10.82 11.48 12.13
CA LYS A 143 11.61 12.72 12.16
C LYS A 143 12.91 12.59 11.38
N ILE A 144 13.67 11.53 11.62
CA ILE A 144 14.95 11.29 10.95
C ILE A 144 14.76 11.19 9.43
N VAL A 145 13.76 10.42 8.98
CA VAL A 145 13.47 10.26 7.55
C VAL A 145 13.01 11.57 6.90
N VAL A 146 12.14 12.31 7.57
CA VAL A 146 11.63 13.59 7.07
C VAL A 146 12.74 14.63 6.98
N GLU A 147 13.55 14.79 8.01
CA GLU A 147 14.70 15.73 7.99
C GLU A 147 15.70 15.38 6.88
N ALA A 148 15.87 14.07 6.57
CA ALA A 148 16.80 13.60 5.55
C ALA A 148 16.32 13.77 4.11
N LEU A 149 14.99 13.69 3.86
CA LEU A 149 14.45 13.57 2.49
C LEU A 149 13.52 14.72 2.07
N SER A 150 13.00 15.50 3.01
CA SER A 150 11.93 16.46 2.74
C SER A 150 12.35 17.75 2.03
N ASP A 151 13.62 17.91 1.69
CA ASP A 151 14.09 18.90 0.73
C ASP A 151 13.73 18.56 -0.73
N GLN A 152 13.35 17.31 -1.02
CA GLN A 152 12.98 16.83 -2.34
C GLN A 152 11.66 16.04 -2.35
N VAL A 153 11.19 15.53 -1.21
CA VAL A 153 9.96 14.75 -1.07
C VAL A 153 8.85 15.62 -0.51
N GLN A 154 7.70 15.65 -1.21
CA GLN A 154 6.49 16.31 -0.74
C GLN A 154 5.39 15.32 -0.32
N TYR A 155 5.30 14.15 -0.98
CA TYR A 155 4.23 13.17 -0.72
C TYR A 155 4.65 12.15 0.33
N TRP A 156 3.91 12.09 1.41
CA TRP A 156 4.18 11.23 2.56
C TRP A 156 2.97 10.37 2.90
N MET A 157 3.19 9.09 3.10
CA MET A 157 2.21 8.14 3.63
C MET A 157 2.77 7.54 4.92
N THR A 158 2.00 7.60 5.99
CA THR A 158 2.49 7.11 7.30
C THR A 158 2.57 5.60 7.35
N LEU A 159 1.47 4.92 7.02
CA LEU A 159 1.32 3.47 7.13
C LEU A 159 0.69 2.91 5.86
N ASN A 160 1.11 1.71 5.48
CA ASN A 160 0.45 0.89 4.48
C ASN A 160 -0.38 -0.20 5.16
N GLU A 161 -1.66 -0.29 4.79
CA GLU A 161 -2.59 -1.38 5.12
C GLU A 161 -2.50 -1.89 6.58
N PRO A 162 -2.87 -1.10 7.57
CA PRO A 162 -2.90 -1.59 8.94
C PRO A 162 -3.80 -2.81 9.11
N GLN A 163 -4.83 -2.98 8.27
CA GLN A 163 -5.67 -4.16 8.22
C GLN A 163 -4.86 -5.45 8.06
N CYS A 164 -3.81 -5.40 7.23
CA CYS A 164 -3.02 -6.57 6.92
C CYS A 164 -2.03 -6.90 8.02
N PHE A 165 -1.15 -5.99 8.41
CA PHE A 165 -0.16 -6.34 9.42
C PHE A 165 -0.76 -6.53 10.83
N VAL A 166 -1.92 -5.92 11.13
CA VAL A 166 -2.65 -6.18 12.36
C VAL A 166 -3.51 -7.44 12.23
N GLY A 167 -4.41 -7.49 11.25
CA GLY A 167 -5.34 -8.61 11.11
C GLY A 167 -4.65 -9.92 10.71
N ILE A 168 -3.85 -9.89 9.63
CA ILE A 168 -3.20 -11.09 9.13
C ILE A 168 -1.95 -11.44 9.96
N GLY A 169 -1.24 -10.41 10.48
CA GLY A 169 0.01 -10.61 11.21
C GLY A 169 -0.16 -10.93 12.70
N HIS A 170 -1.11 -10.30 13.41
CA HIS A 170 -1.29 -10.47 14.84
C HIS A 170 -2.47 -11.38 15.21
N LEU A 171 -3.48 -11.55 14.33
CA LEU A 171 -4.68 -12.32 14.65
C LEU A 171 -4.79 -13.64 13.89
N GLN A 172 -4.19 -13.76 12.68
CA GLN A 172 -4.32 -14.95 11.85
C GLN A 172 -3.01 -15.75 11.72
N GLY A 173 -1.90 -15.22 12.18
CA GLY A 173 -0.59 -15.90 12.10
C GLY A 173 -0.09 -16.17 10.69
N ARG A 174 -0.59 -15.46 9.66
CA ARG A 174 -0.27 -15.73 8.25
C ARG A 174 0.78 -14.78 7.66
N HIS A 175 1.01 -13.63 8.30
CA HIS A 175 2.06 -12.67 7.97
C HIS A 175 2.91 -12.39 9.21
N ALA A 176 4.13 -11.92 9.01
CA ALA A 176 4.96 -11.51 10.14
C ALA A 176 4.24 -10.44 10.99
N PRO A 177 4.28 -10.56 12.32
CA PRO A 177 5.10 -11.46 13.15
C PRO A 177 4.51 -12.87 13.39
N PHE A 178 3.56 -13.35 12.57
CA PHE A 178 2.95 -14.69 12.61
C PHE A 178 2.31 -15.05 13.95
N LEU A 179 1.64 -14.08 14.56
CA LEU A 179 0.95 -14.25 15.84
C LEU A 179 -0.52 -14.63 15.61
N ASP A 180 -1.04 -15.47 16.49
CA ASP A 180 -2.47 -15.75 16.64
C ASP A 180 -2.87 -15.32 18.06
N GLU A 181 -2.98 -13.99 18.25
CA GLU A 181 -3.20 -13.37 19.57
C GLU A 181 -4.39 -12.40 19.53
N PRO A 182 -5.64 -12.85 19.58
CA PRO A 182 -6.81 -11.96 19.57
C PRO A 182 -6.80 -10.89 20.67
N ALA A 183 -6.20 -11.19 21.83
CA ALA A 183 -6.07 -10.25 22.94
C ALA A 183 -5.15 -9.04 22.59
N SER A 184 -4.30 -9.17 21.57
CA SER A 184 -3.43 -8.08 21.13
C SER A 184 -4.17 -7.01 20.29
N LEU A 185 -5.37 -7.29 19.80
CA LEU A 185 -6.10 -6.40 18.88
C LEU A 185 -6.31 -4.99 19.43
N ARG A 186 -6.76 -4.87 20.69
CA ARG A 186 -7.01 -3.56 21.31
C ARG A 186 -5.71 -2.73 21.45
N PRO A 187 -4.63 -3.20 22.12
CA PRO A 187 -3.43 -2.42 22.24
C PRO A 187 -2.76 -2.14 20.90
N VAL A 188 -2.72 -3.10 19.96
CA VAL A 188 -2.10 -2.90 18.65
C VAL A 188 -2.86 -1.87 17.82
N THR A 189 -4.20 -1.98 17.71
CA THR A 189 -5.03 -0.97 17.02
C THR A 189 -4.75 0.44 17.55
N ARG A 190 -4.78 0.58 18.89
CA ARG A 190 -4.54 1.86 19.55
C ARG A 190 -3.15 2.42 19.24
N HIS A 191 -2.13 1.62 19.36
CA HIS A 191 -0.75 2.07 19.13
C HIS A 191 -0.47 2.39 17.67
N VAL A 192 -1.00 1.62 16.73
CA VAL A 192 -0.86 1.86 15.29
C VAL A 192 -1.49 3.21 14.90
N LEU A 193 -2.71 3.49 15.38
CA LEU A 193 -3.38 4.76 15.08
C LEU A 193 -2.69 5.95 15.75
N LEU A 194 -2.23 5.82 17.00
CA LEU A 194 -1.44 6.85 17.67
C LEU A 194 -0.09 7.10 16.96
N ALA A 195 0.55 6.06 16.46
CA ALA A 195 1.77 6.17 15.67
C ALA A 195 1.52 6.96 14.37
N HIS A 196 0.41 6.68 13.68
CA HIS A 196 -0.03 7.46 12.53
C HIS A 196 -0.15 8.95 12.87
N ALA A 197 -0.90 9.28 13.93
CA ALA A 197 -1.16 10.67 14.31
C ALA A 197 0.14 11.42 14.66
N LYS A 198 1.01 10.80 15.46
CA LYS A 198 2.31 11.38 15.82
C LYS A 198 3.21 11.56 14.60
N ALA A 199 3.19 10.62 13.65
CA ALA A 199 3.92 10.74 12.39
C ALA A 199 3.40 11.91 11.55
N VAL A 200 2.09 12.12 11.44
CA VAL A 200 1.51 13.27 10.74
C VAL A 200 2.01 14.59 11.35
N GLN A 201 1.94 14.73 12.69
CA GLN A 201 2.46 15.92 13.39
C GLN A 201 3.95 16.12 13.13
N THR A 202 4.75 15.04 13.19
CA THR A 202 6.19 15.07 12.94
C THR A 202 6.50 15.52 11.51
N ILE A 203 5.78 14.99 10.50
CA ILE A 203 5.95 15.42 9.11
C ILE A 203 5.64 16.90 8.97
N ARG A 204 4.50 17.37 9.52
CA ARG A 204 4.11 18.80 9.46
C ARG A 204 5.13 19.71 10.12
N GLN A 205 5.74 19.27 11.22
CA GLN A 205 6.69 20.06 11.99
C GLN A 205 8.07 20.15 11.35
N TYR A 206 8.56 19.07 10.75
CA TYR A 206 9.98 18.95 10.33
C TYR A 206 10.19 18.94 8.83
N ALA A 207 9.15 18.86 8.01
CA ALA A 207 9.30 18.89 6.56
C ALA A 207 9.81 20.25 6.07
N LYS A 208 10.80 20.22 5.18
CA LYS A 208 11.41 21.42 4.57
C LYS A 208 10.56 22.00 3.43
N LEU A 209 10.01 21.11 2.58
CA LEU A 209 9.01 21.49 1.58
C LEU A 209 7.61 21.34 2.18
N PRO A 210 6.60 22.13 1.72
CA PRO A 210 5.21 21.94 2.14
C PRO A 210 4.75 20.50 1.92
N PRO A 211 4.52 19.70 2.98
CA PRO A 211 4.24 18.30 2.81
C PRO A 211 2.78 18.07 2.43
N LYS A 212 2.57 17.07 1.57
CA LYS A 212 1.27 16.46 1.27
C LYS A 212 1.21 15.13 2.00
N VAL A 213 0.44 15.07 3.07
CA VAL A 213 0.39 13.90 3.96
C VAL A 213 -0.86 13.10 3.70
N GLY A 214 -0.69 11.83 3.51
CA GLY A 214 -1.74 10.84 3.31
C GLY A 214 -1.57 9.61 4.19
N TYR A 215 -2.42 8.64 3.93
CA TYR A 215 -2.56 7.39 4.63
C TYR A 215 -3.02 6.35 3.61
N ALA A 216 -2.55 5.14 3.65
CA ALA A 216 -2.84 4.12 2.64
C ALA A 216 -3.47 2.85 3.24
N PRO A 217 -4.72 2.91 3.72
CA PRO A 217 -5.48 1.72 4.13
C PRO A 217 -5.93 0.90 2.93
N THR A 218 -6.43 -0.29 3.20
CA THR A 218 -7.21 -1.14 2.32
C THR A 218 -8.53 -1.52 3.00
N GLY A 219 -9.28 -2.42 2.42
CA GLY A 219 -10.47 -3.02 3.00
C GLY A 219 -11.41 -3.57 1.93
N PRO A 220 -12.39 -4.37 2.31
CA PRO A 220 -13.35 -4.90 1.35
C PRO A 220 -14.21 -3.78 0.78
N VAL A 221 -14.24 -3.68 -0.53
CA VAL A 221 -15.16 -2.83 -1.28
C VAL A 221 -16.32 -3.69 -1.77
N PHE A 222 -17.53 -3.23 -1.57
CA PHE A 222 -18.72 -3.90 -2.09
C PHE A 222 -19.24 -3.14 -3.31
N SER A 223 -19.63 -3.88 -4.35
CA SER A 223 -20.29 -3.30 -5.52
C SER A 223 -21.76 -3.75 -5.58
N PRO A 224 -22.65 -2.93 -6.14
CA PRO A 224 -24.06 -3.30 -6.30
C PRO A 224 -24.31 -4.31 -7.44
N CYS A 225 -23.28 -4.91 -8.01
CA CYS A 225 -23.36 -6.00 -8.99
C CYS A 225 -24.24 -5.72 -10.22
N GLY A 226 -24.12 -4.53 -10.78
CA GLY A 226 -24.86 -4.12 -11.98
C GLY A 226 -26.27 -3.59 -11.71
N ASP A 227 -26.79 -3.70 -10.49
CA ASP A 227 -27.97 -2.98 -10.04
C ASP A 227 -27.57 -1.65 -9.38
N GLU A 228 -27.62 -0.57 -10.15
CA GLU A 228 -27.28 0.78 -9.66
C GLU A 228 -28.51 1.52 -9.08
N SER A 229 -29.52 0.81 -8.59
CA SER A 229 -30.60 1.40 -7.79
C SER A 229 -30.08 2.03 -6.49
N GLU A 230 -30.76 3.06 -5.99
CA GLU A 230 -30.38 3.72 -4.74
C GLU A 230 -30.28 2.74 -3.58
N ALA A 231 -31.17 1.74 -3.51
CA ALA A 231 -31.18 0.72 -2.46
C ALA A 231 -29.95 -0.20 -2.55
N ALA A 232 -29.58 -0.65 -3.74
CA ALA A 232 -28.39 -1.50 -3.94
C ALA A 232 -27.09 -0.73 -3.66
N ILE A 233 -27.01 0.53 -4.06
CA ILE A 233 -25.88 1.40 -3.77
C ILE A 233 -25.76 1.67 -2.25
N ALA A 234 -26.87 1.96 -1.58
CA ALA A 234 -26.88 2.19 -0.14
C ALA A 234 -26.42 0.96 0.64
N GLU A 235 -26.85 -0.24 0.24
CA GLU A 235 -26.41 -1.49 0.86
C GLU A 235 -24.92 -1.78 0.58
N ALA A 236 -24.45 -1.55 -0.63
CA ALA A 236 -23.03 -1.69 -0.99
C ALA A 236 -22.15 -0.72 -0.16
N TYR A 237 -22.58 0.54 -0.02
CA TYR A 237 -21.92 1.53 0.83
C TYR A 237 -21.87 1.07 2.29
N ARG A 238 -23.02 0.67 2.85
CA ARG A 238 -23.11 0.21 4.23
C ARG A 238 -22.14 -0.96 4.49
N ARG A 239 -22.16 -1.98 3.63
CA ARG A 239 -21.25 -3.13 3.74
C ARG A 239 -19.79 -2.74 3.60
N THR A 240 -19.46 -1.82 2.70
CA THR A 240 -18.08 -1.33 2.55
C THR A 240 -17.57 -0.65 3.82
N MET A 241 -18.43 0.10 4.51
CA MET A 241 -18.02 0.89 5.67
C MET A 241 -18.17 0.16 7.01
N GLU A 242 -19.07 -0.81 7.10
CA GLU A 242 -19.49 -1.42 8.36
C GLU A 242 -19.17 -2.93 8.48
N VAL A 243 -18.19 -3.41 7.69
CA VAL A 243 -17.69 -4.78 7.86
C VAL A 243 -17.21 -5.00 9.29
N GLU A 244 -17.52 -6.14 9.86
CA GLU A 244 -17.09 -6.49 11.23
C GLU A 244 -15.58 -6.65 11.35
N GLY A 245 -15.05 -6.27 12.50
CA GLY A 245 -13.64 -6.44 12.86
C GLY A 245 -12.68 -5.45 12.21
N CYS A 246 -11.39 -5.71 12.39
CA CYS A 246 -10.30 -4.82 11.99
C CYS A 246 -10.04 -4.75 10.47
N TYR A 247 -10.80 -5.48 9.65
CA TYR A 247 -10.76 -5.37 8.19
C TYR A 247 -11.63 -4.24 7.66
N SER A 248 -12.53 -3.68 8.48
CA SER A 248 -13.39 -2.56 8.12
C SER A 248 -12.58 -1.32 7.73
N ILE A 249 -12.99 -0.67 6.66
CA ILE A 249 -12.42 0.63 6.25
C ILE A 249 -12.64 1.68 7.35
N SER A 250 -13.87 1.72 7.92
CA SER A 250 -14.19 2.68 8.97
C SER A 250 -13.35 2.50 10.23
N TRP A 251 -12.92 1.27 10.56
CA TRP A 251 -12.07 0.99 11.71
C TRP A 251 -10.77 1.83 11.70
N TRP A 252 -10.16 1.96 10.54
CA TRP A 252 -8.89 2.66 10.40
C TRP A 252 -9.05 4.11 9.95
N CYS A 253 -10.14 4.43 9.25
CA CYS A 253 -10.33 5.76 8.67
C CYS A 253 -11.17 6.70 9.54
N ASP A 254 -12.21 6.23 10.25
CA ASP A 254 -13.08 7.12 11.04
C ASP A 254 -12.32 7.84 12.18
N PRO A 255 -11.45 7.17 12.98
CA PRO A 255 -10.69 7.87 14.01
C PRO A 255 -9.78 8.95 13.45
N VAL A 256 -9.19 8.70 12.27
CA VAL A 256 -8.23 9.60 11.62
C VAL A 256 -8.92 10.76 10.91
N LEU A 257 -9.99 10.48 10.17
CA LEU A 257 -10.63 11.44 9.27
C LEU A 257 -11.86 12.11 9.85
N LEU A 258 -12.50 11.48 10.85
CA LEU A 258 -13.73 11.99 11.48
C LEU A 258 -13.61 12.18 13.00
N GLY A 259 -12.48 11.80 13.62
CA GLY A 259 -12.25 11.96 15.06
C GLY A 259 -13.21 11.15 15.95
N ARG A 260 -13.67 10.01 15.47
CA ARG A 260 -14.63 9.17 16.21
C ARG A 260 -14.31 7.69 16.15
N VAL A 261 -14.77 6.94 17.16
CA VAL A 261 -14.71 5.47 17.16
C VAL A 261 -15.88 4.93 16.33
N PRO A 262 -15.63 4.16 15.26
CA PRO A 262 -16.70 3.58 14.46
C PRO A 262 -17.37 2.39 15.18
N GLU A 263 -18.60 2.06 14.80
CA GLU A 263 -19.38 0.98 15.43
C GLU A 263 -18.65 -0.38 15.42
N PRO A 264 -18.05 -0.86 14.33
CA PRO A 264 -17.31 -2.12 14.33
C PRO A 264 -16.17 -2.16 15.37
N MET A 265 -15.48 -1.05 15.57
CA MET A 265 -14.43 -0.93 16.58
C MET A 265 -15.00 -0.88 18.00
N ALA A 266 -16.05 -0.08 18.22
CA ALA A 266 -16.71 0.04 19.52
C ALA A 266 -17.27 -1.31 20.00
N LYS A 267 -17.88 -2.08 19.09
CA LYS A 267 -18.39 -3.43 19.36
C LYS A 267 -17.29 -4.41 19.78
N ALA A 268 -16.14 -4.36 19.11
CA ALA A 268 -15.05 -5.31 19.35
C ALA A 268 -14.10 -4.90 20.48
N LEU A 269 -13.82 -3.61 20.66
CA LEU A 269 -12.79 -3.10 21.56
C LEU A 269 -13.33 -2.23 22.71
N GLY A 270 -14.63 -1.90 22.70
CA GLY A 270 -15.22 -0.90 23.56
C GLY A 270 -15.12 0.52 23.00
N ALA A 271 -16.14 1.33 23.30
CA ALA A 271 -16.17 2.74 22.87
C ALA A 271 -15.09 3.61 23.53
N ASP A 272 -14.49 3.11 24.60
CA ASP A 272 -13.43 3.73 25.39
C ASP A 272 -12.01 3.32 24.94
N VAL A 273 -11.86 2.78 23.74
CA VAL A 273 -10.56 2.36 23.16
C VAL A 273 -9.56 3.53 23.09
N PHE A 274 -10.07 4.75 22.90
CA PHE A 274 -9.32 5.99 22.94
C PHE A 274 -9.90 6.95 23.97
N THR A 275 -9.05 7.71 24.63
CA THR A 275 -9.47 8.88 25.42
C THR A 275 -9.92 10.01 24.48
N PRO A 276 -10.71 11.01 24.99
CA PRO A 276 -11.05 12.17 24.18
C PRO A 276 -9.84 12.91 23.60
N GLN A 277 -8.77 13.06 24.39
CA GLN A 277 -7.52 13.70 23.96
C GLN A 277 -6.81 12.90 22.86
N GLU A 278 -6.88 11.57 22.91
CA GLU A 278 -6.33 10.74 21.85
C GLU A 278 -7.16 10.81 20.58
N LEU A 279 -8.47 10.88 20.63
CA LEU A 279 -9.31 11.10 19.46
C LEU A 279 -9.03 12.45 18.79
N GLU A 280 -8.82 13.49 19.59
CA GLU A 280 -8.37 14.79 19.06
C GLU A 280 -6.98 14.70 18.41
N LEU A 281 -6.05 13.97 19.02
CA LEU A 281 -4.74 13.70 18.44
C LEU A 281 -4.83 12.90 17.14
N LEU A 282 -5.71 11.91 17.05
CA LEU A 282 -5.90 11.08 15.85
C LEU A 282 -6.45 11.88 14.67
N HIS A 283 -7.33 12.84 14.93
CA HIS A 283 -7.98 13.67 13.92
C HIS A 283 -7.05 14.74 13.36
N GLN A 284 -5.96 14.33 12.73
CA GLN A 284 -5.05 15.25 12.05
C GLN A 284 -5.50 15.53 10.62
N PRO A 285 -5.28 16.76 10.10
CA PRO A 285 -5.64 17.07 8.72
C PRO A 285 -4.75 16.31 7.74
N LEU A 286 -5.37 15.49 6.88
CA LEU A 286 -4.72 14.85 5.74
C LEU A 286 -5.02 15.59 4.45
N ASP A 287 -4.06 15.63 3.52
CA ASP A 287 -4.21 16.29 2.21
C ASP A 287 -4.95 15.38 1.22
N TYR A 288 -4.79 14.08 1.36
CA TYR A 288 -5.45 13.07 0.54
C TYR A 288 -5.65 11.78 1.33
N LEU A 289 -6.57 10.96 0.88
CA LEU A 289 -6.72 9.57 1.31
C LEU A 289 -6.17 8.65 0.23
N GLY A 290 -5.09 7.93 0.54
CA GLY A 290 -4.63 6.82 -0.28
C GLY A 290 -5.52 5.61 -0.06
N PHE A 291 -5.68 4.75 -1.06
CA PHE A 291 -6.41 3.51 -0.91
C PHE A 291 -5.88 2.40 -1.83
N ASN A 292 -5.60 1.24 -1.24
CA ASN A 292 -5.22 0.05 -1.97
C ASN A 292 -6.47 -0.75 -2.29
N VAL A 293 -6.73 -1.04 -3.56
CA VAL A 293 -7.91 -1.76 -4.00
C VAL A 293 -7.61 -2.67 -5.19
N TYR A 294 -7.96 -3.94 -5.07
CA TYR A 294 -7.67 -4.96 -6.09
C TYR A 294 -8.94 -5.64 -6.63
N ASN A 295 -9.96 -5.75 -5.81
CA ASN A 295 -11.22 -6.39 -6.17
C ASN A 295 -12.38 -5.85 -5.33
N ALA A 296 -13.60 -6.19 -5.73
CA ALA A 296 -14.82 -5.93 -4.96
C ALA A 296 -15.55 -7.23 -4.63
N CYS A 297 -16.30 -7.15 -3.54
CA CYS A 297 -17.30 -8.14 -3.17
C CYS A 297 -18.68 -7.75 -3.70
N ALA A 298 -19.56 -8.72 -3.93
CA ALA A 298 -20.94 -8.44 -4.29
C ALA A 298 -21.76 -8.03 -3.07
N ALA A 299 -22.47 -6.91 -3.14
CA ALA A 299 -23.53 -6.57 -2.21
C ALA A 299 -24.83 -7.18 -2.74
N GLN A 300 -25.34 -8.20 -2.08
CA GLN A 300 -26.68 -8.71 -2.35
C GLN A 300 -27.73 -7.94 -1.51
N GLN A 301 -28.99 -8.08 -1.89
CA GLN A 301 -30.10 -7.44 -1.17
C GLN A 301 -30.10 -7.75 0.34
N PRO A 302 -30.69 -6.89 1.18
CA PRO A 302 -30.74 -7.10 2.64
C PRO A 302 -31.23 -8.50 3.01
N GLY A 303 -30.47 -9.21 3.85
CA GLY A 303 -30.79 -10.56 4.33
C GLY A 303 -30.18 -11.71 3.54
N SER A 304 -29.45 -11.47 2.44
CA SER A 304 -28.68 -12.49 1.75
C SER A 304 -27.27 -12.63 2.32
N GLU A 305 -26.75 -13.88 2.33
CA GLU A 305 -25.36 -14.12 2.73
C GLU A 305 -24.38 -13.41 1.79
N TYR A 306 -23.25 -13.03 2.37
CA TYR A 306 -22.12 -12.46 1.69
C TYR A 306 -21.62 -13.37 0.56
N THR A 307 -21.67 -12.89 -0.66
CA THR A 307 -21.04 -13.57 -1.79
C THR A 307 -20.01 -12.68 -2.44
N VAL A 308 -18.83 -13.23 -2.68
CA VAL A 308 -17.84 -12.65 -3.58
C VAL A 308 -18.50 -12.51 -4.94
N ASN A 309 -18.21 -11.44 -5.69
CA ASN A 309 -18.75 -11.23 -7.05
C ASN A 309 -18.20 -12.29 -8.02
N THR A 310 -18.56 -13.55 -7.78
CA THR A 310 -18.08 -14.69 -8.51
C THR A 310 -19.23 -15.63 -8.84
N TRP A 311 -19.30 -16.02 -10.07
CA TRP A 311 -20.11 -17.16 -10.54
C TRP A 311 -19.18 -18.36 -10.80
N GLN A 312 -19.75 -19.52 -11.01
CA GLN A 312 -18.96 -20.71 -11.37
C GLN A 312 -18.11 -20.42 -12.61
N GLY A 313 -16.78 -20.57 -12.48
CA GLY A 313 -15.84 -20.30 -13.58
C GLY A 313 -15.53 -18.82 -13.81
N SER A 314 -15.89 -17.92 -12.89
CA SER A 314 -15.51 -16.50 -12.98
C SER A 314 -13.99 -16.32 -13.03
N PRO A 315 -13.47 -15.33 -13.79
CA PRO A 315 -12.03 -15.12 -13.93
C PRO A 315 -11.40 -14.67 -12.62
N ARG A 316 -10.20 -15.17 -12.35
CA ARG A 316 -9.40 -14.86 -11.16
C ARG A 316 -7.96 -14.55 -11.52
N THR A 317 -7.31 -13.74 -10.70
CA THR A 317 -5.86 -13.54 -10.77
C THR A 317 -5.10 -14.76 -10.25
N ALA A 318 -3.78 -14.76 -10.35
CA ALA A 318 -2.96 -15.82 -9.74
C ALA A 318 -3.00 -15.83 -8.20
N MET A 319 -3.52 -14.76 -7.57
CA MET A 319 -3.84 -14.70 -6.14
C MET A 319 -5.21 -15.31 -5.80
N GLU A 320 -5.90 -15.91 -6.76
CA GLU A 320 -7.29 -16.38 -6.64
C GLU A 320 -8.30 -15.23 -6.34
N TRP A 321 -7.90 -14.00 -6.53
CA TRP A 321 -8.79 -12.85 -6.36
C TRP A 321 -9.69 -12.67 -7.58
N PRO A 322 -10.98 -12.38 -7.40
CA PRO A 322 -11.90 -12.14 -8.52
C PRO A 322 -11.49 -10.87 -9.29
N ILE A 323 -11.70 -10.89 -10.60
CA ILE A 323 -11.48 -9.72 -11.45
C ILE A 323 -12.77 -8.92 -11.51
N THR A 324 -12.83 -7.82 -10.77
CA THR A 324 -14.00 -6.96 -10.58
C THR A 324 -13.63 -5.49 -10.75
N PRO A 325 -13.46 -4.99 -11.98
CA PRO A 325 -12.85 -3.68 -12.27
C PRO A 325 -13.60 -2.48 -11.69
N ASP A 326 -14.89 -2.59 -11.46
CA ASP A 326 -15.74 -1.56 -10.85
C ASP A 326 -15.37 -1.26 -9.37
N CYS A 327 -14.52 -2.09 -8.77
CA CYS A 327 -14.02 -1.89 -7.42
C CYS A 327 -13.39 -0.50 -7.22
N ILE A 328 -12.64 0.00 -8.20
CA ILE A 328 -12.01 1.32 -8.15
C ILE A 328 -13.07 2.43 -8.12
N TYR A 329 -14.09 2.35 -8.98
CA TYR A 329 -15.15 3.35 -9.02
C TYR A 329 -15.90 3.41 -7.68
N TRP A 330 -16.30 2.26 -7.14
CA TRP A 330 -17.06 2.20 -5.89
C TRP A 330 -16.20 2.61 -4.69
N ALA A 331 -14.93 2.23 -4.66
CA ALA A 331 -13.99 2.69 -3.63
C ALA A 331 -13.89 4.22 -3.63
N ILE A 332 -13.61 4.85 -4.78
CA ILE A 332 -13.48 6.30 -4.90
C ILE A 332 -14.77 7.00 -4.47
N ARG A 333 -15.91 6.55 -4.98
CA ARG A 333 -17.23 7.12 -4.66
C ARG A 333 -17.53 7.05 -3.16
N PHE A 334 -17.42 5.87 -2.56
CA PHE A 334 -17.79 5.66 -1.17
C PHE A 334 -16.83 6.33 -0.17
N LEU A 335 -15.54 6.29 -0.45
CA LEU A 335 -14.55 6.98 0.37
C LEU A 335 -14.72 8.50 0.30
N ASN A 336 -14.93 9.05 -0.89
CA ASN A 336 -15.17 10.49 -1.03
C ASN A 336 -16.50 10.90 -0.39
N GLN A 337 -17.58 10.12 -0.55
CA GLN A 337 -18.87 10.36 0.09
C GLN A 337 -18.74 10.44 1.62
N ARG A 338 -17.92 9.57 2.24
CA ARG A 338 -17.78 9.51 3.70
C ARG A 338 -16.79 10.55 4.23
N TYR A 339 -15.66 10.74 3.56
CA TYR A 339 -14.53 11.48 4.12
C TYR A 339 -14.26 12.82 3.44
N GLY A 340 -14.83 13.09 2.26
CA GLY A 340 -14.69 14.37 1.57
C GLY A 340 -13.25 14.75 1.19
N ARG A 341 -12.35 13.77 1.02
CA ARG A 341 -10.94 14.00 0.71
C ARG A 341 -10.62 13.63 -0.73
N PRO A 342 -9.63 14.27 -1.36
CA PRO A 342 -9.07 13.76 -2.61
C PRO A 342 -8.57 12.33 -2.42
N ILE A 343 -8.82 11.47 -3.42
CA ILE A 343 -8.44 10.06 -3.39
C ILE A 343 -7.21 9.85 -4.27
N LEU A 344 -6.26 9.08 -3.78
CA LEU A 344 -5.15 8.50 -4.53
C LEU A 344 -5.28 6.98 -4.52
N ILE A 345 -5.41 6.34 -5.66
CA ILE A 345 -5.26 4.88 -5.70
C ILE A 345 -3.78 4.57 -5.51
N THR A 346 -3.44 4.11 -4.30
CA THR A 346 -2.06 3.87 -3.88
C THR A 346 -1.55 2.50 -4.28
N GLU A 347 -2.45 1.55 -4.54
CA GLU A 347 -2.16 0.25 -5.15
C GLU A 347 -3.38 -0.30 -5.90
N ASN A 348 -3.14 -0.77 -7.11
CA ASN A 348 -4.00 -1.65 -7.90
C ASN A 348 -3.15 -2.41 -8.92
N GLY A 349 -3.43 -3.68 -9.11
CA GLY A 349 -2.68 -4.53 -10.04
C GLY A 349 -3.14 -5.99 -9.95
N MET A 350 -2.52 -6.86 -10.73
CA MET A 350 -2.81 -8.28 -10.69
C MET A 350 -1.55 -9.14 -10.69
N ALA A 351 -1.56 -10.20 -9.89
CA ALA A 351 -0.61 -11.29 -10.05
C ALA A 351 -1.00 -12.16 -11.24
N ASN A 352 0.01 -12.59 -12.01
CA ASN A 352 -0.14 -13.51 -13.11
C ASN A 352 0.98 -14.57 -13.06
N THR A 353 0.86 -15.62 -13.90
CA THR A 353 1.87 -16.68 -14.08
C THR A 353 2.82 -16.31 -15.21
N ASP A 354 3.55 -15.23 -15.06
CA ASP A 354 4.44 -14.72 -16.09
C ASP A 354 5.74 -15.53 -16.20
N PHE A 355 6.21 -15.72 -17.41
CA PHE A 355 7.49 -16.37 -17.71
C PHE A 355 8.05 -15.85 -19.03
N VAL A 356 9.35 -16.01 -19.23
CA VAL A 356 10.01 -15.64 -20.48
C VAL A 356 9.68 -16.67 -21.55
N MET A 357 9.08 -16.23 -22.65
CA MET A 357 8.71 -17.09 -23.78
C MET A 357 9.89 -17.32 -24.75
N LEU A 358 9.69 -18.18 -25.74
CA LEU A 358 10.76 -18.57 -26.70
C LEU A 358 11.36 -17.40 -27.49
N ASP A 359 10.64 -16.32 -27.65
CA ASP A 359 11.11 -15.08 -28.28
C ASP A 359 11.90 -14.18 -27.34
N GLY A 360 12.12 -14.61 -26.09
CA GLY A 360 12.84 -13.85 -25.07
C GLY A 360 12.03 -12.75 -24.40
N LYS A 361 10.72 -12.68 -24.62
CA LYS A 361 9.82 -11.68 -24.05
C LYS A 361 8.86 -12.27 -23.02
N VAL A 362 8.21 -11.39 -22.29
CA VAL A 362 7.14 -11.76 -21.35
C VAL A 362 5.84 -11.11 -21.83
N HIS A 363 4.93 -11.95 -22.33
CA HIS A 363 3.63 -11.53 -22.83
C HIS A 363 2.57 -11.67 -21.75
N ASP A 364 1.91 -10.60 -21.38
CA ASP A 364 0.93 -10.54 -20.29
C ASP A 364 -0.35 -9.79 -20.66
N PRO A 365 -1.04 -10.17 -21.75
CA PRO A 365 -2.24 -9.49 -22.22
C PRO A 365 -3.38 -9.44 -21.19
N GLN A 366 -3.46 -10.41 -20.28
CA GLN A 366 -4.43 -10.43 -19.19
C GLN A 366 -4.22 -9.27 -18.23
N ARG A 367 -2.97 -8.89 -17.95
CA ARG A 367 -2.65 -7.72 -17.11
C ARG A 367 -3.03 -6.43 -17.82
N ILE A 368 -2.81 -6.34 -19.12
CA ILE A 368 -3.24 -5.19 -19.93
C ILE A 368 -4.76 -5.03 -19.83
N ASP A 369 -5.55 -6.08 -20.08
CA ASP A 369 -7.01 -6.04 -19.99
C ASP A 369 -7.48 -5.68 -18.56
N TYR A 370 -6.86 -6.26 -17.54
CA TYR A 370 -7.17 -5.95 -16.14
C TYR A 370 -6.96 -4.46 -15.85
N VAL A 371 -5.79 -3.92 -16.12
CA VAL A 371 -5.46 -2.51 -15.84
C VAL A 371 -6.34 -1.57 -16.66
N HIS A 372 -6.56 -1.89 -17.93
CA HIS A 372 -7.42 -1.10 -18.83
C HIS A 372 -8.82 -0.95 -18.25
N ARG A 373 -9.47 -2.04 -17.87
CA ARG A 373 -10.82 -2.02 -17.25
C ARG A 373 -10.86 -1.22 -15.95
N HIS A 374 -9.84 -1.35 -15.09
CA HIS A 374 -9.76 -0.60 -13.84
C HIS A 374 -9.58 0.90 -14.10
N LEU A 375 -8.77 1.28 -15.09
CA LEU A 375 -8.61 2.69 -15.49
C LEU A 375 -9.88 3.27 -16.12
N LEU A 376 -10.67 2.48 -16.85
CA LEU A 376 -12.00 2.90 -17.31
C LEU A 376 -12.94 3.20 -16.15
N ALA A 377 -12.92 2.38 -15.10
CA ALA A 377 -13.70 2.62 -13.88
C ALA A 377 -13.20 3.87 -13.12
N ALA A 378 -11.90 4.09 -13.05
CA ALA A 378 -11.31 5.31 -12.49
C ALA A 378 -11.70 6.57 -13.28
N ARG A 379 -11.71 6.47 -14.61
CA ARG A 379 -12.15 7.55 -15.48
C ARG A 379 -13.65 7.87 -15.29
N ARG A 380 -14.50 6.86 -15.09
CA ARG A 380 -15.91 7.06 -14.72
C ARG A 380 -16.04 7.90 -13.45
N ALA A 381 -15.27 7.60 -12.41
CA ALA A 381 -15.29 8.37 -11.18
C ALA A 381 -14.94 9.85 -11.41
N LEU A 382 -13.91 10.13 -12.21
CA LEU A 382 -13.53 11.50 -12.58
C LEU A 382 -14.63 12.21 -13.39
N GLN A 383 -15.31 11.50 -14.29
CA GLN A 383 -16.41 12.05 -15.10
C GLN A 383 -17.62 12.44 -14.23
N GLU A 384 -17.84 11.73 -13.16
CA GLU A 384 -18.88 12.02 -12.16
C GLU A 384 -18.45 13.06 -11.11
N GLY A 385 -17.23 13.63 -11.23
CA GLY A 385 -16.73 14.72 -10.40
C GLY A 385 -16.04 14.30 -9.09
N TYR A 386 -15.75 13.02 -8.91
CA TYR A 386 -15.00 12.57 -7.74
C TYR A 386 -13.52 12.97 -7.85
N PRO A 387 -12.90 13.50 -6.78
CA PRO A 387 -11.55 14.05 -6.83
C PRO A 387 -10.49 12.93 -6.73
N LEU A 388 -10.23 12.26 -7.85
CA LEU A 388 -9.13 11.31 -8.00
C LEU A 388 -7.88 12.04 -8.48
N ILE A 389 -6.77 11.99 -7.70
CA ILE A 389 -5.55 12.73 -7.99
C ILE A 389 -4.43 11.89 -8.61
N GLY A 390 -4.55 10.57 -8.61
CA GLY A 390 -3.55 9.69 -9.19
C GLY A 390 -3.92 8.22 -9.10
N TYR A 391 -3.14 7.43 -9.84
CA TYR A 391 -3.22 5.98 -9.87
C TYR A 391 -1.82 5.38 -9.82
N THR A 392 -1.57 4.53 -8.86
CA THR A 392 -0.28 3.87 -8.64
C THR A 392 -0.43 2.37 -8.86
N TYR A 393 0.22 1.85 -9.90
CA TYR A 393 0.18 0.43 -10.22
C TYR A 393 1.02 -0.38 -9.21
N TRP A 394 0.48 -1.46 -8.68
CA TRP A 394 1.22 -2.45 -7.90
C TRP A 394 1.56 -3.67 -8.75
N SER A 395 2.82 -3.90 -9.07
CA SER A 395 4.04 -3.19 -8.68
C SER A 395 4.91 -2.89 -9.91
N ILE A 396 5.92 -2.03 -9.74
CA ILE A 396 6.83 -1.70 -10.86
C ILE A 396 7.55 -2.93 -11.38
N MET A 397 7.95 -3.86 -10.52
CA MET A 397 8.63 -5.09 -10.88
C MET A 397 8.10 -6.27 -10.06
N ASP A 398 8.26 -7.49 -10.59
CA ASP A 398 8.04 -8.70 -9.81
C ASP A 398 8.89 -8.68 -8.54
N ASN A 399 8.35 -9.13 -7.42
CA ASN A 399 9.03 -9.02 -6.14
C ASN A 399 8.63 -10.14 -5.17
N TYR A 400 9.11 -10.07 -3.96
CA TYR A 400 8.74 -10.96 -2.87
C TYR A 400 7.31 -10.65 -2.39
N GLU A 401 6.37 -11.58 -2.62
CA GLU A 401 4.95 -11.41 -2.26
C GLU A 401 4.64 -12.04 -0.90
N TRP A 402 5.33 -11.58 0.12
CA TRP A 402 5.08 -11.92 1.52
C TRP A 402 5.02 -13.44 1.77
N ALA A 403 3.89 -13.94 2.32
CA ALA A 403 3.71 -15.38 2.59
C ALA A 403 3.71 -16.25 1.31
N GLU A 404 3.46 -15.68 0.14
CA GLU A 404 3.49 -16.37 -1.16
C GLU A 404 4.91 -16.48 -1.74
N GLY A 405 5.93 -15.92 -1.09
CA GLY A 405 7.30 -15.92 -1.61
C GLY A 405 7.41 -15.23 -2.96
N TYR A 406 8.16 -15.81 -3.88
CA TYR A 406 8.31 -15.29 -5.24
C TYR A 406 7.33 -15.89 -6.26
N SER A 407 6.33 -16.63 -5.82
CA SER A 407 5.40 -17.36 -6.71
C SER A 407 4.35 -16.45 -7.37
N LYS A 408 4.17 -15.22 -6.92
CA LYS A 408 3.15 -14.28 -7.41
C LYS A 408 3.82 -13.08 -8.08
N ARG A 409 3.55 -12.89 -9.37
CA ARG A 409 4.20 -11.89 -10.19
C ARG A 409 3.25 -10.75 -10.51
N PHE A 410 3.40 -9.63 -9.79
CA PHE A 410 2.61 -8.41 -9.98
C PHE A 410 3.25 -7.40 -10.92
N GLY A 411 4.57 -7.54 -11.16
CA GLY A 411 5.36 -6.50 -11.82
C GLY A 411 4.93 -6.15 -13.24
N LEU A 412 5.12 -4.90 -13.63
CA LEU A 412 5.20 -4.49 -15.05
C LEU A 412 6.53 -4.93 -15.65
N ILE A 413 7.55 -5.11 -14.82
CA ILE A 413 8.87 -5.61 -15.19
C ILE A 413 9.04 -6.99 -14.58
N TYR A 414 9.36 -7.98 -15.41
CA TYR A 414 9.75 -9.31 -14.97
C TYR A 414 11.14 -9.27 -14.36
N VAL A 415 11.35 -9.95 -13.23
CA VAL A 415 12.65 -10.17 -12.62
C VAL A 415 13.00 -11.65 -12.72
N ASP A 416 14.10 -11.98 -13.38
CA ASP A 416 14.69 -13.30 -13.27
C ASP A 416 15.49 -13.38 -11.96
N TYR A 417 14.93 -14.00 -10.94
CA TYR A 417 15.54 -14.07 -9.61
C TYR A 417 16.86 -14.85 -9.54
N ARG A 418 17.29 -15.51 -10.62
CA ARG A 418 18.60 -16.20 -10.70
C ARG A 418 19.70 -15.24 -11.16
N THR A 419 19.36 -14.31 -12.06
CA THR A 419 20.32 -13.38 -12.70
C THR A 419 20.10 -11.94 -12.30
N MET A 420 18.96 -11.64 -11.68
CA MET A 420 18.45 -10.29 -11.40
C MET A 420 18.25 -9.44 -12.67
N GLU A 421 18.09 -10.07 -13.83
CA GLU A 421 17.75 -9.38 -15.06
C GLU A 421 16.35 -8.79 -15.01
N ARG A 422 16.17 -7.57 -15.57
CA ARG A 422 14.90 -6.89 -15.69
C ARG A 422 14.41 -6.95 -17.12
N ILE A 423 13.29 -7.61 -17.34
CA ILE A 423 12.67 -7.73 -18.66
C ILE A 423 11.31 -7.01 -18.62
N PRO A 424 11.17 -5.82 -19.25
CA PRO A 424 9.86 -5.16 -19.35
C PRO A 424 8.85 -6.08 -20.04
N LYS A 425 7.66 -6.23 -19.44
CA LYS A 425 6.56 -7.02 -19.99
C LYS A 425 5.79 -6.19 -21.02
N ASP A 426 4.90 -6.81 -21.78
CA ASP A 426 4.05 -6.09 -22.73
C ASP A 426 3.20 -5.02 -22.03
N SER A 427 2.72 -5.31 -20.81
CA SER A 427 1.99 -4.35 -19.98
C SER A 427 2.82 -3.10 -19.64
N ALA A 428 4.14 -3.19 -19.53
CA ALA A 428 4.98 -2.02 -19.30
C ALA A 428 4.94 -1.05 -20.48
N ALA A 429 5.02 -1.57 -21.71
CA ALA A 429 4.95 -0.76 -22.93
C ALA A 429 3.54 -0.15 -23.09
N TRP A 430 2.49 -0.93 -22.83
CA TRP A 430 1.12 -0.46 -22.87
C TRP A 430 0.86 0.64 -21.81
N TYR A 431 1.31 0.45 -20.58
CA TYR A 431 1.12 1.45 -19.51
C TYR A 431 1.92 2.74 -19.81
N ALA A 432 3.11 2.63 -20.39
CA ALA A 432 3.87 3.78 -20.87
C ALA A 432 3.10 4.58 -21.93
N HIS A 433 2.38 3.91 -22.83
CA HIS A 433 1.51 4.56 -23.82
C HIS A 433 0.33 5.27 -23.15
N VAL A 434 -0.32 4.63 -22.18
CA VAL A 434 -1.40 5.24 -21.38
C VAL A 434 -0.93 6.54 -20.72
N ILE A 435 0.24 6.52 -20.11
CA ILE A 435 0.85 7.70 -19.46
C ILE A 435 1.14 8.80 -20.49
N ALA A 436 1.74 8.45 -21.63
CA ALA A 436 2.11 9.39 -22.68
C ALA A 436 0.88 10.10 -23.29
N THR A 437 -0.23 9.39 -23.40
CA THR A 437 -1.51 9.91 -23.93
C THR A 437 -2.41 10.49 -22.82
N ASN A 438 -1.95 10.53 -21.58
CA ASN A 438 -2.75 10.91 -20.41
C ASN A 438 -4.12 10.22 -20.36
N GLY A 439 -4.16 8.94 -20.76
CA GLY A 439 -5.35 8.10 -20.77
C GLY A 439 -6.38 8.47 -21.85
N SER A 440 -6.06 9.32 -22.83
CA SER A 440 -7.02 9.68 -23.91
C SER A 440 -7.30 8.50 -24.86
N GLU A 441 -6.38 7.55 -24.93
CA GLU A 441 -6.47 6.36 -25.79
C GLU A 441 -6.83 5.06 -25.02
N LEU A 442 -7.50 5.19 -23.86
CA LEU A 442 -8.07 4.07 -23.09
C LEU A 442 -9.37 3.60 -23.70
#